data_39dbd815f82a5c43903df9494fe0b116
#
_entry.id   39dbd815f82a5c43903df9494fe0b116
#
_cell.length_a   1.000
_cell.length_b   1.000
_cell.length_c   1.000
_cell.angle_alpha   90.00
_cell.angle_beta   90.00
_cell.angle_gamma   90.00
#
_symmetry.space_group_name_H-M   'P 1'
#
loop_
_entity.id
_entity.type
_entity.pdbx_description
1 polymer ?
#
loop_
_entity_poly.entity_id
_entity_poly.type
_entity_poly.pdbx_seq_one_letter_code
_entity_poly.pdbx_strand_id
1 'polypeptide(L)'
;MKKLLILLLVSNFTLSFAQHNERISTIDFIEVLNDNHDETLFYYQNNWQQLRIKALEKGYINNFELLETKPTEESPYSFILITTYANQEQYDQREKHFQELMAQKSGLKLLNDKQPKDFRQTSRGHDMVKHIK
;
A
#
# COMPACT_ATOMS: atom_id res chain seq x y z
N MET A 1 -55.16 39.40 -23.53
CA MET A 1 -54.20 38.33 -23.93
C MET A 1 -53.38 37.96 -22.70
N LYS A 2 -53.69 36.84 -22.07
CA LYS A 2 -52.98 36.33 -20.90
C LYS A 2 -51.80 35.50 -21.39
N LYS A 3 -50.57 35.96 -21.14
CA LYS A 3 -49.35 35.17 -21.38
C LYS A 3 -49.17 34.21 -20.23
N LEU A 4 -49.34 32.94 -20.52
CA LEU A 4 -49.09 31.84 -19.60
C LEU A 4 -47.56 31.62 -19.52
N LEU A 5 -46.94 31.98 -18.38
CA LEU A 5 -45.55 31.75 -18.11
C LEU A 5 -45.39 30.32 -17.55
N ILE A 6 -44.98 29.39 -18.38
CA ILE A 6 -44.67 28.02 -17.94
C ILE A 6 -43.29 28.07 -17.31
N LEU A 7 -43.26 27.99 -15.98
CA LEU A 7 -42.03 27.84 -15.20
C LEU A 7 -41.57 26.35 -15.25
N LEU A 8 -40.59 26.09 -16.10
CA LEU A 8 -39.97 24.76 -16.16
C LEU A 8 -39.10 24.59 -14.93
N LEU A 9 -39.58 23.86 -13.93
CA LEU A 9 -38.80 23.42 -12.77
C LEU A 9 -37.86 22.28 -13.24
N VAL A 10 -36.63 22.60 -13.60
CA VAL A 10 -35.61 21.60 -13.84
C VAL A 10 -35.16 21.06 -12.48
N SER A 11 -35.73 19.93 -12.11
CA SER A 11 -35.34 19.17 -10.93
C SER A 11 -33.98 18.53 -11.21
N ASN A 12 -32.92 19.15 -10.69
CA ASN A 12 -31.59 18.55 -10.69
C ASN A 12 -31.59 17.36 -9.73
N PHE A 13 -31.91 16.17 -10.24
CA PHE A 13 -31.60 14.91 -9.55
C PHE A 13 -30.08 14.75 -9.53
N THR A 14 -29.42 15.23 -8.50
CA THR A 14 -28.07 14.81 -8.17
C THR A 14 -28.15 13.38 -7.66
N LEU A 15 -27.89 12.42 -8.55
CA LEU A 15 -27.62 11.04 -8.17
C LEU A 15 -26.32 11.05 -7.37
N SER A 16 -26.42 11.17 -6.06
CA SER A 16 -25.32 10.86 -5.15
C SER A 16 -25.06 9.37 -5.25
N PHE A 17 -24.19 8.97 -6.18
CA PHE A 17 -23.58 7.65 -6.11
C PHE A 17 -22.76 7.64 -4.82
N ALA A 18 -23.23 6.91 -3.82
CA ALA A 18 -22.42 6.57 -2.66
C ALA A 18 -21.17 5.88 -3.19
N GLN A 19 -20.02 6.57 -3.16
CA GLN A 19 -18.76 5.98 -3.61
C GLN A 19 -18.47 4.78 -2.72
N HIS A 20 -18.66 3.59 -3.28
CA HIS A 20 -18.25 2.36 -2.63
C HIS A 20 -16.73 2.37 -2.53
N ASN A 21 -16.21 2.14 -1.33
CA ASN A 21 -14.76 2.07 -1.14
C ASN A 21 -14.28 0.70 -1.62
N GLU A 22 -13.71 0.64 -2.83
CA GLU A 22 -13.23 -0.58 -3.46
C GLU A 22 -11.75 -0.89 -3.15
N ARG A 23 -11.11 -0.06 -2.33
CA ARG A 23 -9.69 -0.23 -2.02
C ARG A 23 -9.42 -1.53 -1.28
N ILE A 24 -8.30 -2.14 -1.64
CA ILE A 24 -7.79 -3.38 -1.05
C ILE A 24 -6.36 -3.13 -0.65
N SER A 25 -5.96 -3.59 0.55
CA SER A 25 -4.58 -3.50 1.02
C SER A 25 -3.97 -4.85 1.30
N THR A 26 -2.64 -4.91 1.16
CA THR A 26 -1.79 -5.92 1.78
C THR A 26 -1.09 -5.28 2.98
N ILE A 27 -0.97 -6.00 4.07
CA ILE A 27 -0.34 -5.51 5.31
C ILE A 27 0.65 -6.57 5.80
N ASP A 28 1.90 -6.18 5.97
CA ASP A 28 2.95 -7.03 6.54
C ASP A 28 3.48 -6.42 7.83
N PHE A 29 3.60 -7.26 8.86
CA PHE A 29 4.19 -6.91 10.14
C PHE A 29 5.60 -7.48 10.23
N ILE A 30 6.56 -6.60 10.43
CA ILE A 30 7.99 -6.92 10.36
C ILE A 30 8.63 -6.88 11.74
N GLU A 31 9.23 -7.99 12.10
CA GLU A 31 10.04 -8.13 13.30
C GLU A 31 11.52 -7.85 12.97
N VAL A 32 12.16 -7.05 13.81
CA VAL A 32 13.61 -6.82 13.79
C VAL A 32 14.29 -7.94 14.56
N LEU A 33 15.28 -8.57 13.94
CA LEU A 33 16.05 -9.64 14.56
C LEU A 33 17.42 -9.14 15.04
N ASN A 34 17.87 -9.67 16.18
CA ASN A 34 19.23 -9.45 16.69
C ASN A 34 19.60 -7.95 16.84
N ASP A 35 18.66 -7.13 17.28
CA ASP A 35 18.84 -5.68 17.46
C ASP A 35 19.30 -4.92 16.21
N ASN A 36 19.02 -5.44 15.02
CA ASN A 36 19.41 -4.85 13.73
C ASN A 36 18.33 -3.88 13.19
N HIS A 37 17.94 -2.91 14.00
CA HIS A 37 16.94 -1.92 13.63
C HIS A 37 17.36 -1.10 12.40
N ASP A 38 18.58 -0.58 12.39
CA ASP A 38 19.08 0.31 11.34
C ASP A 38 19.22 -0.42 10.00
N GLU A 39 19.70 -1.66 10.02
CA GLU A 39 19.76 -2.51 8.82
C GLU A 39 18.38 -2.79 8.25
N THR A 40 17.40 -3.04 9.12
CA THR A 40 16.02 -3.30 8.73
C THR A 40 15.36 -2.06 8.14
N LEU A 41 15.48 -0.91 8.79
CA LEU A 41 14.96 0.35 8.30
C LEU A 41 15.58 0.73 6.95
N PHE A 42 16.91 0.67 6.84
CA PHE A 42 17.61 0.94 5.59
C PHE A 42 17.13 0.03 4.47
N TYR A 43 16.97 -1.27 4.75
CA TYR A 43 16.51 -2.26 3.77
C TYR A 43 15.13 -1.90 3.20
N TYR A 44 14.16 -1.59 4.06
CA TYR A 44 12.83 -1.24 3.60
C TYR A 44 12.77 0.10 2.90
N GLN A 45 13.48 1.11 3.35
CA GLN A 45 13.55 2.42 2.69
C GLN A 45 14.21 2.37 1.31
N ASN A 46 15.27 1.57 1.15
CA ASN A 46 16.06 1.54 -0.08
C ASN A 46 15.69 0.43 -1.07
N ASN A 47 14.81 -0.48 -0.69
CA ASN A 47 14.34 -1.55 -1.57
C ASN A 47 12.81 -1.53 -1.70
N TRP A 48 12.09 -1.88 -0.65
CA TRP A 48 10.63 -1.96 -0.67
C TRP A 48 9.97 -0.62 -1.02
N GLN A 49 10.34 0.43 -0.33
CA GLN A 49 9.79 1.77 -0.55
C GLN A 49 10.08 2.29 -1.97
N GLN A 50 11.29 2.05 -2.48
CA GLN A 50 11.65 2.48 -3.83
C GLN A 50 10.81 1.77 -4.91
N LEU A 51 10.52 0.48 -4.73
CA LEU A 51 9.60 -0.23 -5.61
C LEU A 51 8.17 0.33 -5.55
N ARG A 52 7.70 0.72 -4.36
CA ARG A 52 6.37 1.32 -4.17
C ARG A 52 6.27 2.70 -4.80
N ILE A 53 7.31 3.52 -4.70
CA ILE A 53 7.37 4.81 -5.40
C ILE A 53 7.22 4.61 -6.91
N LYS A 54 7.96 3.69 -7.50
CA LYS A 54 7.85 3.36 -8.93
C LYS A 54 6.48 2.80 -9.30
N ALA A 55 5.92 1.94 -8.45
CA ALA A 55 4.57 1.40 -8.67
C ALA A 55 3.49 2.49 -8.62
N LEU A 56 3.64 3.46 -7.72
CA LEU A 56 2.74 4.61 -7.62
C LEU A 56 2.83 5.50 -8.88
N GLU A 57 4.04 5.81 -9.34
CA GLU A 57 4.29 6.59 -10.56
C GLU A 57 3.68 5.94 -11.81
N LYS A 58 3.70 4.60 -11.88
CA LYS A 58 3.09 3.83 -12.98
C LYS A 58 1.59 3.57 -12.82
N GLY A 59 0.98 3.98 -11.71
CA GLY A 59 -0.42 3.72 -11.43
C GLY A 59 -0.73 2.26 -11.12
N TYR A 60 0.26 1.49 -10.66
CA TYR A 60 0.09 0.08 -10.27
C TYR A 60 -0.47 -0.11 -8.87
N ILE A 61 -0.34 0.91 -8.04
CA ILE A 61 -0.91 0.98 -6.70
C ILE A 61 -1.57 2.34 -6.46
N ASN A 62 -2.44 2.42 -5.45
CA ASN A 62 -3.10 3.66 -5.05
C ASN A 62 -2.28 4.42 -3.99
N ASN A 63 -1.71 3.71 -3.04
CA ASN A 63 -0.91 4.27 -1.94
C ASN A 63 -0.03 3.19 -1.30
N PHE A 64 0.95 3.63 -0.53
CA PHE A 64 1.73 2.76 0.34
C PHE A 64 2.14 3.50 1.61
N GLU A 65 2.42 2.75 2.67
CA GLU A 65 2.88 3.30 3.95
C GLU A 65 3.95 2.37 4.54
N LEU A 66 5.03 2.97 5.02
CA LEU A 66 6.04 2.33 5.85
C LEU A 66 5.93 2.96 7.23
N LEU A 67 5.43 2.21 8.19
CA LEU A 67 5.17 2.67 9.55
C LEU A 67 6.11 2.01 10.53
N GLU A 68 6.47 2.73 11.57
CA GLU A 68 7.25 2.22 12.70
C GLU A 68 6.40 2.20 13.96
N THR A 69 6.54 1.14 14.75
CA THR A 69 5.88 0.99 16.04
C THR A 69 6.87 0.46 17.09
N LYS A 70 6.52 0.63 18.35
CA LYS A 70 7.32 0.08 19.44
C LYS A 70 6.95 -1.38 19.67
N PRO A 71 7.88 -2.36 19.55
CA PRO A 71 7.59 -3.76 19.78
C PRO A 71 7.30 -4.04 21.24
N THR A 72 6.47 -5.06 21.49
CA THR A 72 6.16 -5.63 22.81
C THR A 72 6.29 -7.15 22.73
N GLU A 73 6.23 -7.85 23.87
CA GLU A 73 6.25 -9.33 23.89
C GLU A 73 5.07 -9.93 23.10
N GLU A 74 3.88 -9.31 23.20
CA GLU A 74 2.69 -9.77 22.49
C GLU A 74 2.67 -9.38 21.02
N SER A 75 3.37 -8.30 20.67
CA SER A 75 3.42 -7.72 19.32
C SER A 75 4.88 -7.38 18.97
N PRO A 76 5.71 -8.38 18.60
CA PRO A 76 7.16 -8.21 18.48
C PRO A 76 7.61 -7.51 17.19
N TYR A 77 6.70 -6.93 16.43
CA TYR A 77 7.04 -6.23 15.19
C TYR A 77 7.38 -4.75 15.43
N SER A 78 8.34 -4.25 14.67
CA SER A 78 8.80 -2.85 14.70
C SER A 78 8.32 -2.04 13.48
N PHE A 79 8.04 -2.69 12.35
CA PHE A 79 7.57 -2.02 11.14
C PHE A 79 6.29 -2.64 10.62
N ILE A 80 5.47 -1.79 10.01
CA ILE A 80 4.24 -2.19 9.32
C ILE A 80 4.33 -1.66 7.90
N LEU A 81 4.17 -2.55 6.93
CA LEU A 81 4.21 -2.26 5.51
C LEU A 81 2.80 -2.37 4.96
N ILE A 82 2.31 -1.29 4.37
CA ILE A 82 0.97 -1.28 3.77
C ILE A 82 1.10 -0.91 2.30
N THR A 83 0.53 -1.73 1.42
CA THR A 83 0.33 -1.38 0.02
C THR A 83 -1.16 -1.38 -0.28
N THR A 84 -1.68 -0.26 -0.76
CA THR A 84 -3.11 -0.10 -1.07
C THR A 84 -3.33 -0.04 -2.57
N TYR A 85 -4.24 -0.85 -3.05
CA TYR A 85 -4.70 -0.92 -4.43
C TYR A 85 -6.06 -0.24 -4.54
N ALA A 86 -6.29 0.46 -5.66
CA ALA A 86 -7.51 1.24 -5.88
C ALA A 86 -8.77 0.36 -5.96
N ASN A 87 -8.63 -0.86 -6.50
CA ASN A 87 -9.72 -1.79 -6.75
C ASN A 87 -9.21 -3.24 -6.91
N GLN A 88 -10.11 -4.17 -7.14
CA GLN A 88 -9.80 -5.59 -7.35
C GLN A 88 -8.90 -5.82 -8.56
N GLU A 89 -9.12 -5.13 -9.66
CA GLU A 89 -8.32 -5.28 -10.88
C GLU A 89 -6.85 -4.90 -10.64
N GLN A 90 -6.60 -3.77 -10.00
CA GLN A 90 -5.25 -3.34 -9.65
C GLN A 90 -4.58 -4.33 -8.67
N TYR A 91 -5.33 -4.84 -7.70
CA TYR A 91 -4.86 -5.88 -6.78
C TYR A 91 -4.50 -7.19 -7.50
N ASP A 92 -5.32 -7.66 -8.43
CA ASP A 92 -5.10 -8.90 -9.17
C ASP A 92 -3.86 -8.84 -10.06
N GLN A 93 -3.50 -7.66 -10.57
CA GLN A 93 -2.31 -7.43 -11.38
C GLN A 93 -1.01 -7.24 -10.57
N ARG A 94 -1.07 -7.24 -9.23
CA ARG A 94 0.05 -6.87 -8.37
C ARG A 94 1.33 -7.69 -8.59
N GLU A 95 1.20 -8.99 -8.71
CA GLU A 95 2.37 -9.87 -8.90
C GLU A 95 3.07 -9.59 -10.22
N LYS A 96 2.32 -9.48 -11.30
CA LYS A 96 2.83 -9.14 -12.63
C LYS A 96 3.54 -7.80 -12.62
N HIS A 97 2.93 -6.77 -12.04
CA HIS A 97 3.48 -5.43 -11.97
C HIS A 97 4.77 -5.37 -11.13
N PHE A 98 4.79 -6.02 -9.97
CA PHE A 98 6.00 -6.05 -9.15
C PHE A 98 7.11 -6.91 -9.75
N GLN A 99 6.81 -8.01 -10.44
CA GLN A 99 7.80 -8.76 -11.21
C GLN A 99 8.44 -7.90 -12.29
N GLU A 100 7.65 -7.12 -13.02
CA GLU A 100 8.15 -6.16 -14.02
C GLU A 100 9.11 -5.14 -13.40
N LEU A 101 8.72 -4.53 -12.27
CA LEU A 101 9.56 -3.56 -11.57
C LEU A 101 10.84 -4.18 -11.00
N MET A 102 10.74 -5.39 -10.46
CA MET A 102 11.91 -6.12 -9.93
C MET A 102 12.90 -6.52 -11.01
N ALA A 103 12.43 -6.87 -12.22
CA ALA A 103 13.28 -7.18 -13.37
C ALA A 103 14.14 -6.00 -13.81
N GLN A 104 13.72 -4.76 -13.51
CA GLN A 104 14.44 -3.53 -13.83
C GLN A 104 15.42 -3.10 -12.71
N LYS A 105 15.43 -3.82 -11.59
CA LYS A 105 16.23 -3.49 -10.40
C LYS A 105 17.59 -4.18 -10.44
N SER A 106 18.63 -3.44 -10.06
CA SER A 106 20.03 -3.93 -10.00
C SER A 106 20.42 -4.56 -8.65
N GLY A 107 19.61 -5.50 -8.13
CA GLY A 107 19.88 -6.19 -6.87
C GLY A 107 19.41 -5.45 -5.62
N LEU A 108 19.71 -5.99 -4.43
CA LEU A 108 19.34 -5.43 -3.14
C LEU A 108 20.38 -4.41 -2.66
N LYS A 109 19.88 -3.32 -2.08
CA LYS A 109 20.71 -2.37 -1.33
C LYS A 109 20.72 -2.77 0.14
N LEU A 110 21.89 -2.98 0.70
CA LEU A 110 22.10 -3.36 2.10
C LEU A 110 22.97 -2.31 2.79
N LEU A 111 22.72 -2.07 4.07
CA LEU A 111 23.50 -1.13 4.87
C LEU A 111 24.94 -1.61 5.08
N ASN A 112 25.11 -2.92 5.24
CA ASN A 112 26.37 -3.59 5.53
C ASN A 112 26.34 -5.03 4.98
N ASP A 113 27.24 -5.91 5.44
CA ASP A 113 27.37 -7.29 4.96
C ASP A 113 26.29 -8.25 5.46
N LYS A 114 25.41 -7.80 6.36
CA LYS A 114 24.32 -8.64 6.87
C LYS A 114 23.26 -8.86 5.79
N GLN A 115 22.76 -10.09 5.74
CA GLN A 115 21.71 -10.47 4.80
C GLN A 115 20.31 -10.25 5.42
N PRO A 116 19.25 -10.07 4.60
CA PRO A 116 17.90 -9.82 5.11
C PRO A 116 17.41 -10.82 6.16
N LYS A 117 17.75 -12.10 6.01
CA LYS A 117 17.43 -13.16 6.99
C LYS A 117 18.05 -12.96 8.37
N ASP A 118 19.13 -12.19 8.45
CA ASP A 118 19.89 -11.97 9.69
C ASP A 118 19.29 -10.83 10.52
N PHE A 119 18.56 -9.90 9.90
CA PHE A 119 18.08 -8.70 10.58
C PHE A 119 16.56 -8.54 10.59
N ARG A 120 15.81 -9.28 9.77
CA ARG A 120 14.35 -9.12 9.72
C ARG A 120 13.62 -10.40 9.39
N GLN A 121 12.35 -10.49 9.84
CA GLN A 121 11.39 -11.48 9.36
C GLN A 121 10.00 -10.87 9.28
N THR A 122 9.15 -11.41 8.41
CA THR A 122 7.72 -11.12 8.41
C THR A 122 7.06 -11.99 9.47
N SER A 123 6.61 -11.39 10.56
CA SER A 123 5.95 -12.13 11.65
C SER A 123 4.50 -12.44 11.30
N ARG A 124 3.83 -11.60 10.53
CA ARG A 124 2.45 -11.76 10.08
C ARG A 124 2.22 -10.98 8.79
N GLY A 125 1.40 -11.54 7.89
CA GLY A 125 0.92 -10.87 6.67
C GLY A 125 -0.59 -11.03 6.54
N HIS A 126 -1.23 -10.02 5.99
CA HIS A 126 -2.65 -10.03 5.63
C HIS A 126 -2.83 -9.53 4.20
N ASP A 127 -3.44 -10.39 3.39
CA ASP A 127 -3.87 -10.06 2.03
C ASP A 127 -5.36 -9.72 1.99
N MET A 128 -5.80 -9.09 0.92
CA MET A 128 -7.22 -8.80 0.69
C MET A 128 -7.91 -8.01 1.81
N VAL A 129 -7.17 -7.12 2.48
CA VAL A 129 -7.74 -6.26 3.53
C VAL A 129 -8.61 -5.20 2.88
N LYS A 130 -9.91 -5.27 3.08
CA LYS A 130 -10.88 -4.34 2.50
C LYS A 130 -11.06 -3.11 3.38
N HIS A 131 -11.16 -1.94 2.73
CA HIS A 131 -11.47 -0.70 3.41
C HIS A 131 -12.99 -0.58 3.61
N ILE A 132 -13.41 -0.34 4.84
CA ILE A 132 -14.80 -0.14 5.22
C ILE A 132 -15.01 1.36 5.46
N LYS A 133 -16.19 1.88 5.11
CA LYS A 133 -16.57 3.28 5.40
C LYS A 133 -16.90 3.46 6.87
#